data_a9a0b86b63ef0be3e9f715f7db2d2777
#
_entry.id   a9a0b86b63ef0be3e9f715f7db2d2777
#
_cell.length_a   1.000
_cell.length_b   1.000
_cell.length_c   1.000
_cell.angle_alpha   90.00
_cell.angle_beta   90.00
_cell.angle_gamma   90.00
#
_symmetry.space_group_name_H-M   'P 1'
#
loop_
_entity.id
_entity.type
_entity.pdbx_description
1 polymer ?
#
loop_
_entity_poly.entity_id
_entity_poly.type
_entity_poly.pdbx_seq_one_letter_code
_entity_poly.pdbx_strand_id
1 'polypeptide(L)'
;MAYIFSGGAHCCTTSILATKCGNYEHAYSIELGDSVRQSIRYIKFRKNESRKISLYDWSFAYYNIDGTHSLCFACSPAFRRLLVFDENKLRPDAPREFKSYYANLLTQTQQNMIEAQGTSASDDSDMVALSITKAYYALMSGMTESQCRTMLYSDLPQAWQSVRSRVFTDIKKAVLTFDPIKILR
;
A
#
# COMPACT_ATOMS: atom_id res chain seq x y z
N MET A 1 -13.28 -11.20 14.37
CA MET A 1 -12.81 -9.88 13.98
C MET A 1 -13.97 -8.90 14.15
N ALA A 2 -13.77 -7.82 14.85
CA ALA A 2 -14.74 -6.74 15.00
C ALA A 2 -14.22 -5.50 14.25
N TYR A 3 -15.13 -4.66 13.77
CA TYR A 3 -14.80 -3.41 13.09
C TYR A 3 -15.40 -2.26 13.89
N ILE A 4 -14.59 -1.24 14.08
CA ILE A 4 -14.99 0.01 14.72
C ILE A 4 -14.82 1.12 13.70
N PHE A 5 -15.90 1.84 13.44
CA PHE A 5 -15.88 3.04 12.61
C PHE A 5 -16.04 4.25 13.52
N SER A 6 -15.07 5.14 13.55
CA SER A 6 -15.07 6.30 14.45
C SER A 6 -15.74 7.55 13.87
N GLY A 7 -16.26 7.45 12.64
CA GLY A 7 -16.90 8.58 11.94
C GLY A 7 -15.91 9.39 11.10
N GLY A 8 -16.44 10.23 10.22
CA GLY A 8 -15.68 11.04 9.26
C GLY A 8 -15.82 10.54 7.82
N ALA A 9 -15.71 11.46 6.86
CA ALA A 9 -15.97 11.15 5.46
C ALA A 9 -14.86 10.30 4.81
N HIS A 10 -13.62 10.32 5.34
CA HIS A 10 -12.45 9.76 4.69
C HIS A 10 -11.41 9.16 5.63
N CYS A 11 -11.79 8.69 6.84
CA CYS A 11 -10.82 8.07 7.73
C CYS A 11 -11.46 7.15 8.78
N CYS A 12 -10.59 6.43 9.42
CA CYS A 12 -10.77 5.98 10.80
C CYS A 12 -11.58 4.69 10.97
N THR A 13 -11.41 3.75 10.03
CA THR A 13 -11.82 2.38 10.27
C THR A 13 -10.71 1.63 11.00
N THR A 14 -11.05 1.04 12.13
CA THR A 14 -10.16 0.17 12.89
C THR A 14 -10.76 -1.23 12.94
N SER A 15 -9.93 -2.23 12.73
CA SER A 15 -10.31 -3.63 12.92
C SER A 15 -9.67 -4.18 14.18
N ILE A 16 -10.46 -4.88 14.99
CA ILE A 16 -9.94 -5.65 16.11
C ILE A 16 -9.84 -7.11 15.68
N LEU A 17 -8.65 -7.65 15.75
CA LEU A 17 -8.36 -9.04 15.48
C LEU A 17 -7.92 -9.73 16.78
N ALA A 18 -8.72 -10.65 17.27
CA ALA A 18 -8.32 -11.55 18.33
C ALA A 18 -7.79 -12.85 17.73
N THR A 19 -6.66 -13.31 18.21
CA THR A 19 -6.04 -14.57 17.77
C THR A 19 -5.74 -15.43 18.99
N LYS A 20 -5.93 -16.73 18.84
CA LYS A 20 -5.54 -17.73 19.82
C LYS A 20 -4.57 -18.70 19.17
N CYS A 21 -3.39 -18.85 19.73
CA CYS A 21 -2.40 -19.82 19.31
C CYS A 21 -1.88 -20.57 20.54
N GLY A 22 -2.34 -21.81 20.71
CA GLY A 22 -2.06 -22.58 21.91
C GLY A 22 -2.61 -21.89 23.17
N ASN A 23 -1.75 -21.61 24.14
CA ASN A 23 -2.07 -20.91 25.39
C ASN A 23 -1.94 -19.39 25.31
N TYR A 24 -1.55 -18.86 24.15
CA TYR A 24 -1.37 -17.42 23.95
C TYR A 24 -2.60 -16.82 23.26
N GLU A 25 -3.13 -15.77 23.86
CA GLU A 25 -4.21 -14.96 23.30
C GLU A 25 -3.66 -13.56 23.05
N HIS A 26 -3.81 -13.08 21.82
CA HIS A 26 -3.42 -11.73 21.44
C HIS A 26 -4.59 -11.01 20.81
N ALA A 27 -4.78 -9.77 21.19
CA ALA A 27 -5.68 -8.86 20.52
C ALA A 27 -4.87 -7.75 19.82
N TYR A 28 -5.22 -7.48 18.59
CA TYR A 28 -4.58 -6.45 17.76
C TYR A 28 -5.63 -5.45 17.32
N SER A 29 -5.29 -4.18 17.40
CA SER A 29 -5.98 -3.12 16.69
C SER A 29 -5.22 -2.87 15.38
N ILE A 30 -5.94 -2.88 14.27
CA ILE A 30 -5.36 -2.67 12.94
C ILE A 30 -6.02 -1.42 12.35
N GLU A 31 -5.22 -0.40 12.10
CA GLU A 31 -5.67 0.81 11.45
C GLU A 31 -5.84 0.56 9.95
N LEU A 32 -7.02 0.79 9.43
CA LEU A 32 -7.40 0.51 8.04
C LEU A 32 -7.55 1.78 7.20
N GLY A 33 -7.39 2.97 7.82
CA GLY A 33 -7.64 4.24 7.17
C GLY A 33 -9.07 4.33 6.62
N ASP A 34 -9.21 4.69 5.38
CA ASP A 34 -10.51 4.76 4.68
C ASP A 34 -10.97 3.40 4.11
N SER A 35 -10.35 2.31 4.52
CA SER A 35 -10.72 0.99 4.03
C SER A 35 -12.03 0.53 4.65
N VAL A 36 -12.99 0.15 3.82
CA VAL A 36 -14.18 -0.55 4.26
C VAL A 36 -13.89 -2.05 4.48
N ARG A 37 -14.75 -2.73 5.22
CA ARG A 37 -14.63 -4.18 5.52
C ARG A 37 -14.28 -5.04 4.31
N GLN A 38 -14.79 -4.70 3.14
CA GLN A 38 -14.56 -5.42 1.88
C GLN A 38 -13.12 -5.26 1.34
N SER A 39 -12.37 -4.28 1.85
CA SER A 39 -10.98 -4.04 1.46
C SER A 39 -9.99 -5.02 2.09
N ILE A 40 -10.40 -5.70 3.16
CA ILE A 40 -9.58 -6.71 3.83
C ILE A 40 -9.79 -8.05 3.13
N ARG A 41 -8.70 -8.68 2.75
CA ARG A 41 -8.72 -10.00 2.10
C ARG A 41 -7.81 -10.96 2.84
N TYR A 42 -8.25 -12.21 2.97
CA TYR A 42 -7.42 -13.30 3.46
C TYR A 42 -6.83 -14.05 2.27
N ILE A 43 -5.51 -14.07 2.19
CA ILE A 43 -4.76 -14.67 1.07
C ILE A 43 -3.99 -15.88 1.56
N LYS A 44 -3.98 -16.94 0.78
CA LYS A 44 -3.09 -18.10 0.91
C LYS A 44 -2.25 -18.23 -0.35
N PHE A 45 -0.94 -18.34 -0.21
CA PHE A 45 -0.04 -18.60 -1.34
C PHE A 45 0.14 -20.09 -1.60
N ARG A 46 0.03 -20.93 -0.56
CA ARG A 46 0.11 -22.39 -0.65
C ARG A 46 -0.99 -23.04 0.17
N LYS A 47 -1.37 -24.27 -0.20
CA LYS A 47 -2.47 -25.01 0.44
C LYS A 47 -2.31 -25.17 1.95
N ASN A 48 -1.07 -25.41 2.43
CA ASN A 48 -0.76 -25.70 3.84
C ASN A 48 -0.16 -24.49 4.56
N GLU A 49 -0.21 -23.30 3.98
CA GLU A 49 0.34 -22.09 4.57
C GLU A 49 -0.72 -21.34 5.39
N SER A 50 -0.28 -20.62 6.42
CA SER A 50 -1.14 -19.70 7.17
C SER A 50 -1.68 -18.60 6.26
N ARG A 51 -2.93 -18.19 6.49
CA ARG A 51 -3.52 -17.07 5.76
C ARG A 51 -2.77 -15.77 6.11
N LYS A 52 -2.54 -14.94 5.09
CA LYS A 52 -2.09 -13.56 5.25
C LYS A 52 -3.30 -12.63 5.20
N ILE A 53 -3.20 -11.50 5.86
CA ILE A 53 -4.23 -10.45 5.78
C ILE A 53 -3.74 -9.41 4.79
N SER A 54 -4.48 -9.22 3.70
CA SER A 54 -4.20 -8.12 2.76
C SER A 54 -5.08 -6.94 3.09
N LEU A 55 -4.47 -5.77 3.19
CA LEU A 55 -5.14 -4.50 3.45
C LEU A 55 -4.48 -3.38 2.66
N TYR A 56 -5.00 -2.15 2.77
CA TYR A 56 -4.41 -0.99 2.11
C TYR A 56 -3.51 -0.19 3.06
N ASP A 57 -2.38 0.22 2.53
CA ASP A 57 -1.53 1.27 3.08
C ASP A 57 -1.97 2.61 2.48
N TRP A 58 -2.42 3.51 3.34
CA TRP A 58 -2.94 4.83 3.00
C TRP A 58 -1.92 5.95 3.26
N SER A 59 -0.64 5.62 3.34
CA SER A 59 0.43 6.61 3.63
C SER A 59 0.51 7.75 2.63
N PHE A 60 -0.08 7.58 1.45
CA PHE A 60 -0.19 8.61 0.40
C PHE A 60 -1.58 9.23 0.28
N ALA A 61 -2.49 9.00 1.23
CA ALA A 61 -3.78 9.70 1.24
C ALA A 61 -3.56 11.22 1.34
N TYR A 62 -4.21 11.99 0.48
CA TYR A 62 -4.00 13.44 0.34
C TYR A 62 -2.52 13.82 0.13
N TYR A 63 -1.78 13.04 -0.65
CA TYR A 63 -0.37 13.27 -0.85
C TYR A 63 -0.10 14.69 -1.35
N ASN A 64 0.72 15.42 -0.62
CA ASN A 64 1.05 16.81 -0.88
C ASN A 64 2.51 17.09 -0.52
N ILE A 65 3.25 17.65 -1.47
CA ILE A 65 4.66 18.00 -1.28
C ILE A 65 4.81 19.48 -0.89
N ASP A 66 4.12 20.38 -1.60
CA ASP A 66 4.34 21.83 -1.51
C ASP A 66 3.08 22.65 -1.83
N GLY A 67 1.91 22.05 -1.82
CA GLY A 67 0.64 22.68 -2.20
C GLY A 67 0.39 22.77 -3.70
N THR A 68 1.44 22.78 -4.52
CA THR A 68 1.35 22.74 -5.99
C THR A 68 1.35 21.29 -6.48
N HIS A 69 2.25 20.47 -5.94
CA HIS A 69 2.32 19.04 -6.23
C HIS A 69 1.52 18.27 -5.20
N SER A 70 0.21 18.16 -5.43
CA SER A 70 -0.73 17.52 -4.51
C SER A 70 -1.73 16.63 -5.25
N LEU A 71 -2.17 15.58 -4.58
CA LEU A 71 -3.22 14.68 -5.06
C LEU A 71 -4.44 14.80 -4.14
N CYS A 72 -5.64 14.81 -4.74
CA CYS A 72 -6.88 14.71 -3.97
C CYS A 72 -6.96 13.31 -3.31
N PHE A 73 -7.86 13.14 -2.34
CA PHE A 73 -8.01 11.83 -1.69
C PHE A 73 -8.34 10.72 -2.68
N ALA A 74 -9.32 10.94 -3.55
CA ALA A 74 -9.73 9.95 -4.56
C ALA A 74 -8.65 9.68 -5.63
N CYS A 75 -7.74 10.66 -5.84
CA CYS A 75 -6.62 10.55 -6.77
C CYS A 75 -5.37 9.97 -6.11
N SER A 76 -5.36 9.82 -4.80
CA SER A 76 -4.18 9.35 -4.06
C SER A 76 -4.04 7.84 -4.13
N PRO A 77 -2.83 7.30 -4.32
CA PRO A 77 -2.63 5.87 -4.36
C PRO A 77 -2.85 5.22 -2.99
N ALA A 78 -3.46 4.04 -3.00
CA ALA A 78 -3.54 3.15 -1.85
C ALA A 78 -2.88 1.81 -2.21
N PHE A 79 -1.91 1.40 -1.42
CA PHE A 79 -1.09 0.23 -1.76
C PHE A 79 -1.57 -1.02 -1.04
N ARG A 80 -1.65 -2.15 -1.74
CA ARG A 80 -1.87 -3.44 -1.10
C ARG A 80 -0.64 -3.88 -0.31
N ARG A 81 -0.83 -4.17 0.97
CA ARG A 81 0.18 -4.71 1.88
C ARG A 81 -0.33 -5.97 2.55
N LEU A 82 0.59 -6.73 3.10
CA LEU A 82 0.27 -7.96 3.81
C LEU A 82 0.63 -7.83 5.29
N LEU A 83 -0.24 -8.39 6.13
CA LEU A 83 0.10 -8.72 7.50
C LEU A 83 0.30 -10.23 7.60
N VAL A 84 1.37 -10.63 8.23
CA VAL A 84 1.77 -12.03 8.38
C VAL A 84 1.83 -12.42 9.86
N PHE A 85 1.48 -13.66 10.16
CA PHE A 85 1.73 -14.25 11.46
C PHE A 85 3.12 -14.88 11.44
N ASP A 86 3.97 -14.43 12.34
CA ASP A 86 5.33 -14.90 12.51
C ASP A 86 5.58 -15.13 14.00
N GLU A 87 6.01 -16.32 14.38
CA GLU A 87 6.22 -16.69 15.78
C GLU A 87 5.09 -16.27 16.74
N ASN A 88 3.84 -16.47 16.31
CA ASN A 88 2.62 -16.09 17.04
C ASN A 88 2.36 -14.58 17.16
N LYS A 89 3.09 -13.75 16.44
CA LYS A 89 2.86 -12.30 16.37
C LYS A 89 2.41 -11.89 14.98
N LEU A 90 1.51 -10.91 14.94
CA LEU A 90 1.12 -10.25 13.71
C LEU A 90 2.14 -9.14 13.42
N ARG A 91 2.66 -9.10 12.20
CA ARG A 91 3.56 -8.05 11.73
C ARG A 91 3.27 -7.67 10.29
N PRO A 92 3.65 -6.47 9.87
CA PRO A 92 3.70 -6.12 8.45
C PRO A 92 4.72 -7.01 7.70
N ASP A 93 4.47 -7.19 6.43
CA ASP A 93 5.42 -7.81 5.53
C ASP A 93 6.61 -6.87 5.24
N ALA A 94 7.76 -7.47 4.94
CA ALA A 94 8.96 -6.75 4.57
C ALA A 94 9.14 -6.69 3.05
N PRO A 95 9.89 -5.70 2.52
CA PRO A 95 10.32 -5.71 1.12
C PRO A 95 10.99 -7.03 0.76
N ARG A 96 10.68 -7.56 -0.43
CA ARG A 96 11.21 -8.83 -0.98
C ARG A 96 10.66 -10.10 -0.34
N GLU A 97 9.86 -10.04 0.71
CA GLU A 97 9.31 -11.22 1.39
C GLU A 97 8.31 -11.97 0.50
N PHE A 98 7.45 -11.24 -0.21
CA PHE A 98 6.42 -11.80 -1.10
C PHE A 98 6.60 -11.32 -2.55
N LYS A 99 7.79 -11.55 -3.12
CA LYS A 99 8.19 -11.04 -4.44
C LYS A 99 7.16 -11.31 -5.54
N SER A 100 6.69 -12.54 -5.66
CA SER A 100 5.73 -12.91 -6.72
C SER A 100 4.39 -12.22 -6.57
N TYR A 101 3.92 -12.01 -5.33
CA TYR A 101 2.69 -11.28 -5.07
C TYR A 101 2.81 -9.82 -5.54
N TYR A 102 3.89 -9.15 -5.16
CA TYR A 102 4.14 -7.76 -5.55
C TYR A 102 4.50 -7.61 -7.03
N ALA A 103 5.14 -8.60 -7.64
CA ALA A 103 5.37 -8.61 -9.08
C ALA A 103 4.05 -8.68 -9.87
N ASN A 104 3.08 -9.45 -9.40
CA ASN A 104 1.75 -9.49 -10.02
C ASN A 104 1.02 -8.14 -9.88
N LEU A 105 1.09 -7.49 -8.71
CA LEU A 105 0.52 -6.17 -8.52
C LEU A 105 1.21 -5.11 -9.39
N LEU A 106 2.53 -5.21 -9.55
CA LEU A 106 3.30 -4.37 -10.45
C LEU A 106 2.83 -4.53 -11.90
N THR A 107 2.66 -5.77 -12.37
CA THR A 107 2.15 -6.05 -13.72
C THR A 107 0.74 -5.48 -13.93
N GLN A 108 -0.16 -5.64 -12.95
CA GLN A 108 -1.49 -5.03 -13.01
C GLN A 108 -1.43 -3.51 -13.09
N THR A 109 -0.54 -2.89 -12.29
CA THR A 109 -0.36 -1.42 -12.34
C THR A 109 0.15 -0.96 -13.70
N GLN A 110 1.09 -1.69 -14.30
CA GLN A 110 1.58 -1.40 -15.65
C GLN A 110 0.46 -1.48 -16.70
N GLN A 111 -0.41 -2.48 -16.59
CA GLN A 111 -1.56 -2.61 -17.47
C GLN A 111 -2.53 -1.43 -17.31
N ASN A 112 -2.84 -1.06 -16.07
CA ASN A 112 -3.70 0.10 -15.78
C ASN A 112 -3.11 1.41 -16.34
N MET A 113 -1.77 1.58 -16.32
CA MET A 113 -1.11 2.75 -16.91
C MET A 113 -1.30 2.79 -18.44
N ILE A 114 -1.18 1.64 -19.12
CA ILE A 114 -1.40 1.55 -20.56
C ILE A 114 -2.86 1.90 -20.91
N GLU A 115 -3.80 1.39 -20.14
CA GLU A 115 -5.22 1.68 -20.32
C GLU A 115 -5.53 3.16 -20.08
N ALA A 116 -4.97 3.77 -19.02
CA ALA A 116 -5.14 5.18 -18.73
C ALA A 116 -4.58 6.07 -19.84
N GLN A 117 -3.43 5.76 -20.41
CA GLN A 117 -2.83 6.50 -21.54
C GLN A 117 -3.68 6.43 -22.82
N GLY A 118 -4.46 5.35 -22.98
CA GLY A 118 -5.36 5.18 -24.13
C GLY A 118 -6.70 5.92 -24.02
N THR A 119 -7.02 6.46 -22.84
CA THR A 119 -8.24 7.22 -22.60
C THR A 119 -7.97 8.72 -22.63
N SER A 120 -8.69 9.46 -23.44
CA SER A 120 -8.57 10.94 -23.54
C SER A 120 -9.01 11.68 -22.26
N ALA A 121 -9.42 10.97 -21.23
CA ALA A 121 -9.91 11.49 -19.94
C ALA A 121 -8.94 11.24 -18.77
N SER A 122 -7.76 10.66 -18.98
CA SER A 122 -6.80 10.48 -17.88
C SER A 122 -6.18 11.83 -17.51
N ASP A 123 -6.44 12.23 -16.28
CA ASP A 123 -5.82 13.39 -15.64
C ASP A 123 -4.35 13.04 -15.29
N ASP A 124 -3.49 14.06 -15.29
CA ASP A 124 -2.10 13.94 -14.77
C ASP A 124 -2.06 13.31 -13.37
N SER A 125 -3.09 13.53 -12.56
CA SER A 125 -3.23 12.95 -11.22
C SER A 125 -3.28 11.43 -11.23
N ASP A 126 -3.99 10.82 -12.18
CA ASP A 126 -4.07 9.36 -12.32
C ASP A 126 -2.72 8.78 -12.71
N MET A 127 -2.02 9.43 -13.63
CA MET A 127 -0.68 9.01 -14.05
C MET A 127 0.34 9.14 -12.92
N VAL A 128 0.25 10.18 -12.11
CA VAL A 128 1.10 10.35 -10.91
C VAL A 128 0.83 9.23 -9.91
N ALA A 129 -0.45 8.95 -9.59
CA ALA A 129 -0.83 7.89 -8.65
C ALA A 129 -0.37 6.51 -9.12
N LEU A 130 -0.54 6.20 -10.41
CA LEU A 130 -0.09 4.94 -11.01
C LEU A 130 1.44 4.83 -11.02
N SER A 131 2.17 5.92 -11.32
CA SER A 131 3.63 5.95 -11.29
C SER A 131 4.19 5.69 -9.89
N ILE A 132 3.59 6.31 -8.86
CA ILE A 132 3.92 6.08 -7.46
C ILE A 132 3.62 4.62 -7.07
N THR A 133 2.44 4.11 -7.42
CA THR A 133 2.03 2.73 -7.15
C THR A 133 2.97 1.71 -7.79
N LYS A 134 3.35 1.94 -9.03
CA LYS A 134 4.30 1.11 -9.78
C LYS A 134 5.67 1.06 -9.09
N ALA A 135 6.22 2.21 -8.68
CA ALA A 135 7.50 2.28 -7.99
C ALA A 135 7.44 1.61 -6.59
N TYR A 136 6.34 1.77 -5.87
CA TYR A 136 6.10 1.10 -4.59
C TYR A 136 6.14 -0.43 -4.73
N TYR A 137 5.36 -1.00 -5.66
CA TYR A 137 5.33 -2.45 -5.88
C TYR A 137 6.64 -3.00 -6.46
N ALA A 138 7.36 -2.20 -7.25
CA ALA A 138 8.68 -2.57 -7.72
C ALA A 138 9.68 -2.75 -6.56
N LEU A 139 9.70 -1.83 -5.58
CA LEU A 139 10.50 -1.97 -4.36
C LEU A 139 10.09 -3.20 -3.55
N MET A 140 8.80 -3.41 -3.35
CA MET A 140 8.28 -4.56 -2.61
C MET A 140 8.57 -5.89 -3.31
N SER A 141 8.58 -5.94 -4.65
CA SER A 141 8.93 -7.13 -5.44
C SER A 141 10.42 -7.44 -5.42
N GLY A 142 11.26 -6.49 -5.00
CA GLY A 142 12.70 -6.68 -4.83
C GLY A 142 13.56 -6.11 -5.94
N MET A 143 13.02 -5.26 -6.80
CA MET A 143 13.84 -4.46 -7.71
C MET A 143 14.79 -3.55 -6.92
N THR A 144 15.91 -3.22 -7.52
CA THR A 144 16.88 -2.32 -6.89
C THR A 144 16.35 -0.88 -6.83
N GLU A 145 16.81 -0.10 -5.86
CA GLU A 145 16.44 1.31 -5.75
C GLU A 145 16.75 2.09 -7.05
N SER A 146 17.85 1.79 -7.70
CA SER A 146 18.23 2.43 -8.97
C SER A 146 17.20 2.15 -10.07
N GLN A 147 16.79 0.89 -10.22
CA GLN A 147 15.78 0.50 -11.21
C GLN A 147 14.43 1.17 -10.92
N CYS A 148 13.99 1.15 -9.65
CA CYS A 148 12.73 1.78 -9.25
C CYS A 148 12.75 3.29 -9.45
N ARG A 149 13.88 3.94 -9.16
CA ARG A 149 14.07 5.38 -9.38
C ARG A 149 14.01 5.74 -10.86
N THR A 150 14.74 5.01 -11.71
CA THR A 150 14.73 5.23 -13.16
C THR A 150 13.31 5.10 -13.71
N MET A 151 12.60 4.04 -13.32
CA MET A 151 11.23 3.79 -13.74
C MET A 151 10.29 4.92 -13.29
N LEU A 152 10.31 5.32 -12.02
CA LEU A 152 9.49 6.42 -11.51
C LEU A 152 9.76 7.72 -12.28
N TYR A 153 11.04 8.03 -12.51
CA TYR A 153 11.43 9.28 -13.17
C TYR A 153 11.01 9.34 -14.63
N SER A 154 10.94 8.19 -15.32
CA SER A 154 10.43 8.13 -16.69
C SER A 154 8.91 8.21 -16.78
N ASP A 155 8.21 7.72 -15.74
CA ASP A 155 6.76 7.60 -15.78
C ASP A 155 6.03 8.86 -15.24
N LEU A 156 6.69 9.63 -14.37
CA LEU A 156 6.08 10.83 -13.79
C LEU A 156 5.82 11.90 -14.86
N PRO A 157 4.62 12.51 -14.88
CA PRO A 157 4.32 13.63 -15.77
C PRO A 157 5.30 14.79 -15.62
N GLN A 158 5.46 15.57 -16.68
CA GLN A 158 6.43 16.66 -16.77
C GLN A 158 6.31 17.65 -15.60
N ALA A 159 5.09 17.96 -15.18
CA ALA A 159 4.82 18.86 -14.05
C ALA A 159 5.44 18.37 -12.72
N TRP A 160 5.66 17.06 -12.56
CA TRP A 160 6.19 16.45 -11.34
C TRP A 160 7.69 16.16 -11.39
N GLN A 161 8.36 16.46 -12.50
CA GLN A 161 9.80 16.16 -12.66
C GLN A 161 10.70 16.91 -11.67
N SER A 162 10.33 18.13 -11.27
CA SER A 162 11.08 18.93 -10.28
C SER A 162 11.11 18.31 -8.89
N VAL A 163 10.06 17.57 -8.53
CA VAL A 163 9.90 16.95 -7.19
C VAL A 163 10.14 15.44 -7.15
N ARG A 164 10.51 14.82 -8.27
CA ARG A 164 10.66 13.37 -8.43
C ARG A 164 11.54 12.69 -7.37
N SER A 165 12.63 13.37 -6.94
CA SER A 165 13.53 12.83 -5.91
C SER A 165 12.85 12.73 -4.55
N ARG A 166 12.00 13.71 -4.21
CA ARG A 166 11.23 13.70 -2.98
C ARG A 166 10.15 12.64 -3.02
N VAL A 167 9.41 12.54 -4.14
CA VAL A 167 8.42 11.47 -4.35
C VAL A 167 9.06 10.10 -4.10
N PHE A 168 10.24 9.84 -4.67
CA PHE A 168 10.94 8.56 -4.47
C PHE A 168 11.34 8.33 -3.00
N THR A 169 11.80 9.37 -2.32
CA THR A 169 12.14 9.30 -0.89
C THR A 169 10.92 8.97 -0.04
N ASP A 170 9.78 9.59 -0.33
CA ASP A 170 8.54 9.34 0.39
C ASP A 170 8.00 7.92 0.13
N ILE A 171 8.12 7.41 -1.11
CA ILE A 171 7.80 6.00 -1.43
C ILE A 171 8.66 5.04 -0.59
N LYS A 172 9.98 5.27 -0.54
CA LYS A 172 10.87 4.44 0.29
C LYS A 172 10.49 4.48 1.76
N LYS A 173 10.18 5.67 2.27
CA LYS A 173 9.72 5.83 3.65
C LYS A 173 8.46 5.02 3.89
N ALA A 174 7.42 5.15 3.04
CA ALA A 174 6.18 4.41 3.17
C ALA A 174 6.41 2.88 3.16
N VAL A 175 7.24 2.38 2.24
CA VAL A 175 7.60 0.96 2.19
C VAL A 175 8.21 0.45 3.49
N LEU A 176 9.06 1.26 4.15
CA LEU A 176 9.80 0.85 5.34
C LEU A 176 9.06 1.10 6.66
N THR A 177 8.16 2.08 6.70
CA THR A 177 7.50 2.52 7.94
C THR A 177 6.06 2.05 8.07
N PHE A 178 5.55 1.28 7.12
CA PHE A 178 4.19 0.74 7.22
C PHE A 178 4.03 -0.16 8.45
N ASP A 179 3.29 0.30 9.43
CA ASP A 179 2.92 -0.46 10.63
C ASP A 179 1.54 -0.02 11.13
N PRO A 180 0.48 -0.68 10.65
CA PRO A 180 -0.90 -0.36 11.06
C PRO A 180 -1.31 -1.07 12.36
N ILE A 181 -0.39 -1.80 13.03
CA ILE A 181 -0.72 -2.73 14.12
C ILE A 181 -0.47 -2.07 15.47
N LYS A 182 -1.48 -2.15 16.35
CA LYS A 182 -1.33 -1.86 17.79
C LYS A 182 -1.71 -3.10 18.58
N ILE A 183 -0.85 -3.52 19.49
CA ILE A 183 -1.16 -4.60 20.43
C ILE A 183 -2.05 -4.03 21.51
N LEU A 184 -3.23 -4.66 21.70
CA LEU A 184 -4.13 -4.35 22.79
C LEU A 184 -3.67 -5.16 24.02
N ARG A 185 -3.41 -4.46 25.11
CA ARG A 185 -3.04 -5.07 26.40
C ARG A 185 -4.26 -5.43 27.20
#